data_f354c4f6a86cb4b4d8e93aa20c700c2e
#
_entry.id   f354c4f6a86cb4b4d8e93aa20c700c2e
#
_cell.length_a   1.000
_cell.length_b   1.000
_cell.length_c   1.000
_cell.angle_alpha   90.00
_cell.angle_beta   90.00
_cell.angle_gamma   90.00
#
_symmetry.space_group_name_H-M   'P 1'
#
loop_
_entity.id
_entity.type
_entity.pdbx_description
1 polymer ?
#
loop_
_entity_poly.entity_id
_entity_poly.type
_entity_poly.pdbx_seq_one_letter_code
_entity_poly.pdbx_strand_id
1 'polypeptide(L)'
;MSLLSDIAVPVAKLVNAKRGNEKAMENPRRDTDFFNRKNFRKEFITEEEFIDGFQVITVKTEKSLNRHVIFLHGGGYVLRAVRSHKNIVERMVKKYNLKVTFVDYPLAPEYTADKTHEVLMKAYKSVTEKNIGDEFYFFGDSAGGGLALAFLQEARDNHVTPFPKKTVLMSPWPDISMTNEEIKDFEEKDPLLPVQSLIKVGKQYAGNLDLKSPLVSPIY
;
A
#
# COMPACT_ATOMS: atom_id res chain seq x y z
N MET A 1 -23.48 -10.69 -8.79
CA MET A 1 -22.06 -11.04 -8.49
C MET A 1 -21.39 -11.41 -9.80
N SER A 2 -20.09 -11.23 -9.97
CA SER A 2 -19.42 -11.52 -11.24
C SER A 2 -19.00 -13.01 -11.29
N LEU A 3 -18.94 -13.62 -12.49
CA LEU A 3 -18.50 -14.99 -12.70
C LEU A 3 -17.13 -15.25 -12.03
N LEU A 4 -16.27 -14.23 -11.94
CA LEU A 4 -14.98 -14.30 -11.26
C LEU A 4 -15.13 -14.48 -9.75
N SER A 5 -16.11 -13.83 -9.10
CA SER A 5 -16.36 -14.00 -7.67
C SER A 5 -16.91 -15.39 -7.34
N ASP A 6 -17.72 -15.94 -8.25
CA ASP A 6 -18.36 -17.25 -8.07
C ASP A 6 -17.34 -18.42 -8.13
N ILE A 7 -16.18 -18.18 -8.75
CA ILE A 7 -15.06 -19.14 -8.79
C ILE A 7 -14.01 -18.82 -7.71
N ALA A 8 -13.65 -17.55 -7.55
CA ALA A 8 -12.55 -17.15 -6.66
C ALA A 8 -12.84 -17.43 -5.19
N VAL A 9 -14.09 -17.20 -4.73
CA VAL A 9 -14.47 -17.45 -3.34
C VAL A 9 -14.40 -18.93 -2.96
N PRO A 10 -14.98 -19.88 -3.72
CA PRO A 10 -14.84 -21.30 -3.45
C PRO A 10 -13.39 -21.78 -3.47
N VAL A 11 -12.58 -21.31 -4.42
CA VAL A 11 -11.16 -21.67 -4.51
C VAL A 11 -10.39 -21.15 -3.28
N ALA A 12 -10.62 -19.90 -2.86
CA ALA A 12 -9.99 -19.36 -1.67
C ALA A 12 -10.35 -20.15 -0.39
N LYS A 13 -11.61 -20.58 -0.25
CA LYS A 13 -12.04 -21.46 0.84
C LYS A 13 -11.38 -22.83 0.76
N LEU A 14 -11.30 -23.42 -0.42
CA LEU A 14 -10.70 -24.75 -0.63
C LEU A 14 -9.22 -24.77 -0.25
N VAL A 15 -8.46 -23.73 -0.60
CA VAL A 15 -7.03 -23.62 -0.25
C VAL A 15 -6.80 -23.04 1.15
N ASN A 16 -7.86 -22.82 1.91
CA ASN A 16 -7.78 -22.25 3.26
C ASN A 16 -6.97 -20.94 3.33
N ALA A 17 -7.26 -20.03 2.40
CA ALA A 17 -6.50 -18.80 2.21
C ALA A 17 -6.54 -17.89 3.46
N LYS A 18 -7.67 -17.86 4.19
CA LYS A 18 -7.81 -17.09 5.44
C LYS A 18 -6.76 -17.51 6.48
N ARG A 19 -6.59 -18.81 6.70
CA ARG A 19 -5.57 -19.34 7.62
C ARG A 19 -4.14 -19.08 7.14
N GLY A 20 -3.94 -19.07 5.81
CA GLY A 20 -2.67 -18.70 5.21
C GLY A 20 -2.29 -17.25 5.50
N ASN A 21 -3.26 -16.34 5.36
CA ASN A 21 -3.08 -14.93 5.67
C ASN A 21 -2.87 -14.69 7.17
N GLU A 22 -3.62 -15.37 8.03
CA GLU A 22 -3.43 -15.34 9.49
C GLU A 22 -1.98 -15.68 9.87
N LYS A 23 -1.47 -16.83 9.40
CA LYS A 23 -0.09 -17.26 9.65
C LYS A 23 0.94 -16.27 9.10
N ALA A 24 0.69 -15.69 7.93
CA ALA A 24 1.58 -14.70 7.33
C ALA A 24 1.64 -13.41 8.16
N MET A 25 0.51 -12.95 8.71
CA MET A 25 0.45 -11.77 9.58
C MET A 25 1.08 -12.03 10.95
N GLU A 26 1.01 -13.26 11.48
CA GLU A 26 1.67 -13.63 12.74
C GLU A 26 3.19 -13.72 12.60
N ASN A 27 3.68 -14.20 11.46
CA ASN A 27 5.09 -14.43 11.18
C ASN A 27 5.46 -13.84 9.80
N PRO A 28 5.50 -12.50 9.68
CA PRO A 28 5.73 -11.85 8.40
C PRO A 28 7.15 -12.12 7.89
N ARG A 29 7.26 -12.57 6.63
CA ARG A 29 8.55 -12.71 5.96
C ARG A 29 9.07 -11.35 5.53
N ARG A 30 10.30 -11.03 5.89
CA ARG A 30 11.01 -9.79 5.53
C ARG A 30 12.03 -9.97 4.39
N ASP A 31 12.24 -11.21 3.95
CA ASP A 31 13.24 -11.60 2.94
C ASP A 31 12.77 -11.45 1.48
N THR A 32 11.48 -11.19 1.26
CA THR A 32 10.94 -11.04 -0.10
C THR A 32 11.14 -9.61 -0.60
N ASP A 33 11.92 -9.46 -1.66
CA ASP A 33 12.15 -8.18 -2.34
C ASP A 33 11.79 -8.32 -3.83
N PHE A 34 10.51 -8.10 -4.14
CA PHE A 34 10.03 -8.11 -5.53
C PHE A 34 10.37 -6.83 -6.29
N PHE A 35 10.66 -5.74 -5.57
CA PHE A 35 10.98 -4.45 -6.17
C PHE A 35 12.49 -4.18 -6.32
N ASN A 36 13.33 -5.20 -6.09
CA ASN A 36 14.73 -5.11 -6.45
C ASN A 36 14.86 -4.82 -7.95
N ARG A 37 15.69 -3.81 -8.31
CA ARG A 37 15.91 -3.38 -9.71
C ARG A 37 16.27 -4.55 -10.64
N LYS A 38 16.96 -5.58 -10.15
CA LYS A 38 17.35 -6.78 -10.91
C LYS A 38 16.14 -7.64 -11.32
N ASN A 39 14.99 -7.48 -10.67
CA ASN A 39 13.77 -8.21 -10.97
C ASN A 39 12.94 -7.56 -12.09
N PHE A 40 13.31 -6.37 -12.55
CA PHE A 40 12.66 -5.70 -13.67
C PHE A 40 13.28 -6.10 -14.99
N ARG A 41 12.45 -6.25 -16.04
CA ARG A 41 12.91 -6.55 -17.40
C ARG A 41 13.68 -5.35 -17.95
N LYS A 42 14.52 -5.59 -18.97
CA LYS A 42 15.38 -4.58 -19.61
C LYS A 42 14.64 -3.40 -20.24
N GLU A 43 13.36 -3.57 -20.58
CA GLU A 43 12.53 -2.46 -21.09
C GLU A 43 12.14 -1.43 -20.03
N PHE A 44 12.29 -1.74 -18.74
CA PHE A 44 12.02 -0.81 -17.66
C PHE A 44 13.30 -0.08 -17.23
N ILE A 45 13.17 1.24 -17.10
CA ILE A 45 14.17 2.10 -16.48
C ILE A 45 13.77 2.21 -15.01
N THR A 46 14.71 1.95 -14.12
CA THR A 46 14.51 2.03 -12.67
C THR A 46 15.45 3.04 -12.05
N GLU A 47 14.90 3.96 -11.28
CA GLU A 47 15.63 4.91 -10.45
C GLU A 47 15.35 4.59 -8.99
N GLU A 48 16.39 4.39 -8.21
CA GLU A 48 16.29 3.91 -6.82
C GLU A 48 16.96 4.88 -5.89
N GLU A 49 16.33 5.14 -4.76
CA GLU A 49 16.89 5.84 -3.62
C GLU A 49 16.46 5.18 -2.31
N PHE A 50 17.12 5.54 -1.22
CA PHE A 50 16.77 5.09 0.12
C PHE A 50 16.49 6.29 1.01
N ILE A 51 15.29 6.32 1.60
CA ILE A 51 14.86 7.34 2.55
C ILE A 51 14.84 6.70 3.94
N ASP A 52 15.69 7.17 4.83
CA ASP A 52 15.87 6.58 6.17
C ASP A 52 16.11 5.05 6.15
N GLY A 53 16.75 4.54 5.09
CA GLY A 53 17.01 3.11 4.89
C GLY A 53 15.88 2.34 4.19
N PHE A 54 14.77 2.98 3.85
CA PHE A 54 13.64 2.37 3.12
C PHE A 54 13.72 2.67 1.63
N GLN A 55 13.51 1.64 0.81
CA GLN A 55 13.60 1.74 -0.64
C GLN A 55 12.46 2.58 -1.22
N VAL A 56 12.83 3.48 -2.11
CA VAL A 56 11.92 4.23 -2.98
C VAL A 56 12.40 3.98 -4.41
N ILE A 57 11.61 3.29 -5.22
CA ILE A 57 11.99 2.94 -6.58
C ILE A 57 10.98 3.44 -7.59
N THR A 58 11.44 4.27 -8.51
CA THR A 58 10.65 4.74 -9.66
C THR A 58 10.88 3.83 -10.86
N VAL A 59 9.79 3.34 -11.42
CA VAL A 59 9.78 2.48 -12.61
C VAL A 59 9.12 3.23 -13.75
N LYS A 60 9.82 3.32 -14.89
CA LYS A 60 9.34 4.02 -16.10
C LYS A 60 9.86 3.35 -17.36
N THR A 61 9.47 3.84 -18.53
CA THR A 61 10.04 3.51 -19.84
C THR A 61 10.37 4.80 -20.57
N GLU A 62 11.07 4.73 -21.69
CA GLU A 62 11.32 5.88 -22.57
C GLU A 62 10.02 6.58 -23.07
N LYS A 63 8.89 5.85 -23.05
CA LYS A 63 7.59 6.36 -23.46
C LYS A 63 6.76 6.95 -22.30
N SER A 64 7.29 6.95 -21.10
CA SER A 64 6.53 7.42 -19.92
C SER A 64 6.23 8.91 -20.02
N LEU A 65 4.99 9.26 -19.71
CA LEU A 65 4.46 10.61 -19.70
C LEU A 65 4.72 11.29 -18.35
N ASN A 66 4.46 12.60 -18.27
CA ASN A 66 4.54 13.37 -17.03
C ASN A 66 3.36 13.09 -16.08
N ARG A 67 2.95 11.84 -15.98
CA ARG A 67 1.94 11.32 -15.04
C ARG A 67 2.59 10.31 -14.11
N HIS A 68 2.69 10.65 -12.84
CA HIS A 68 3.49 9.96 -11.86
C HIS A 68 2.60 9.40 -10.74
N VAL A 69 2.58 8.09 -10.58
CA VAL A 69 1.80 7.40 -9.55
C VAL A 69 2.72 7.03 -8.39
N ILE A 70 2.35 7.44 -7.18
CA ILE A 70 2.93 6.92 -5.94
C ILE A 70 2.12 5.68 -5.56
N PHE A 71 2.79 4.54 -5.51
CA PHE A 71 2.17 3.24 -5.26
C PHE A 71 2.46 2.78 -3.84
N LEU A 72 1.40 2.58 -3.05
CA LEU A 72 1.43 2.08 -1.67
C LEU A 72 0.76 0.70 -1.61
N HIS A 73 1.53 -0.31 -1.23
CA HIS A 73 1.06 -1.69 -1.25
C HIS A 73 0.21 -2.06 -0.04
N GLY A 74 -0.68 -3.03 -0.20
CA GLY A 74 -1.40 -3.69 0.87
C GLY A 74 -0.52 -4.65 1.67
N GLY A 75 -1.11 -5.26 2.71
CA GLY A 75 -0.43 -6.24 3.56
C GLY A 75 -0.61 -6.00 5.05
N GLY A 76 -1.69 -5.28 5.43
CA GLY A 76 -2.05 -5.05 6.84
C GLY A 76 -1.00 -4.29 7.62
N TYR A 77 -0.17 -3.48 6.97
CA TYR A 77 0.97 -2.76 7.56
C TYR A 77 2.08 -3.66 8.14
N VAL A 78 2.00 -4.97 7.96
CA VAL A 78 2.98 -5.95 8.49
C VAL A 78 3.64 -6.79 7.39
N LEU A 79 2.99 -6.97 6.25
CA LEU A 79 3.53 -7.75 5.13
C LEU A 79 4.16 -6.84 4.09
N ARG A 80 5.29 -7.29 3.52
CA ARG A 80 5.93 -6.61 2.38
C ARG A 80 5.12 -6.80 1.08
N ALA A 81 5.43 -5.98 0.09
CA ALA A 81 4.87 -6.12 -1.24
C ALA A 81 5.12 -7.51 -1.81
N VAL A 82 4.13 -8.01 -2.56
CA VAL A 82 4.18 -9.32 -3.22
C VAL A 82 4.28 -9.17 -4.75
N ARG A 83 4.54 -10.28 -5.44
CA ARG A 83 4.70 -10.29 -6.91
C ARG A 83 3.53 -9.66 -7.67
N SER A 84 2.31 -9.78 -7.17
CA SER A 84 1.13 -9.15 -7.81
C SER A 84 1.23 -7.62 -7.82
N HIS A 85 1.74 -6.99 -6.75
CA HIS A 85 1.97 -5.55 -6.72
C HIS A 85 2.97 -5.12 -7.81
N LYS A 86 4.10 -5.83 -7.93
CA LYS A 86 5.06 -5.60 -9.01
C LYS A 86 4.42 -5.72 -10.41
N ASN A 87 3.60 -6.75 -10.63
CA ASN A 87 2.90 -6.94 -11.90
C ASN A 87 1.94 -5.78 -12.20
N ILE A 88 1.27 -5.23 -11.19
CA ILE A 88 0.41 -4.04 -11.33
C ILE A 88 1.25 -2.84 -11.76
N VAL A 89 2.37 -2.58 -11.09
CA VAL A 89 3.30 -1.50 -11.43
C VAL A 89 3.81 -1.63 -12.87
N GLU A 90 4.33 -2.81 -13.26
CA GLU A 90 4.80 -3.06 -14.63
C GLU A 90 3.69 -2.82 -15.67
N ARG A 91 2.45 -3.23 -15.35
CA ARG A 91 1.30 -3.01 -16.24
C ARG A 91 0.93 -1.54 -16.36
N MET A 92 0.96 -0.77 -15.25
CA MET A 92 0.73 0.67 -15.25
C MET A 92 1.75 1.39 -16.15
N VAL A 93 3.03 1.06 -15.99
CA VAL A 93 4.11 1.66 -16.78
C VAL A 93 4.01 1.26 -18.25
N LYS A 94 3.86 -0.03 -18.55
CA LYS A 94 3.89 -0.54 -19.93
C LYS A 94 2.64 -0.20 -20.74
N LYS A 95 1.46 -0.32 -20.13
CA LYS A 95 0.18 -0.16 -20.85
C LYS A 95 -0.29 1.29 -20.91
N TYR A 96 0.00 2.07 -19.86
CA TYR A 96 -0.54 3.43 -19.73
C TYR A 96 0.55 4.51 -19.79
N ASN A 97 1.80 4.13 -20.03
CA ASN A 97 2.97 5.02 -20.11
C ASN A 97 3.11 5.93 -18.86
N LEU A 98 2.78 5.39 -17.68
CA LEU A 98 2.94 6.09 -16.41
C LEU A 98 4.38 5.99 -15.92
N LYS A 99 4.80 6.95 -15.09
CA LYS A 99 5.87 6.74 -14.12
C LYS A 99 5.23 6.20 -12.84
N VAL A 100 5.82 5.21 -12.21
CA VAL A 100 5.31 4.67 -10.95
C VAL A 100 6.43 4.60 -9.93
N THR A 101 6.28 5.30 -8.82
CA THR A 101 7.18 5.17 -7.67
C THR A 101 6.53 4.27 -6.63
N PHE A 102 7.18 3.16 -6.38
CA PHE A 102 6.87 2.27 -5.27
C PHE A 102 7.65 2.73 -4.03
N VAL A 103 6.95 2.83 -2.91
CA VAL A 103 7.55 3.14 -1.61
C VAL A 103 7.46 1.89 -0.73
N ASP A 104 8.63 1.32 -0.37
CA ASP A 104 8.72 0.22 0.60
C ASP A 104 8.69 0.82 2.01
N TYR A 105 7.51 1.27 2.42
CA TYR A 105 7.32 2.00 3.66
C TYR A 105 7.57 1.14 4.91
N PRO A 106 7.96 1.74 6.06
CA PRO A 106 8.17 1.04 7.33
C PRO A 106 6.97 0.20 7.75
N LEU A 107 7.22 -1.02 8.24
CA LEU A 107 6.19 -1.98 8.61
C LEU A 107 6.22 -2.29 10.10
N ALA A 108 5.04 -2.55 10.67
CA ALA A 108 4.89 -3.04 12.03
C ALA A 108 5.29 -4.53 12.13
N PRO A 109 5.67 -5.02 13.31
CA PRO A 109 5.75 -4.28 14.58
C PRO A 109 7.05 -3.49 14.79
N GLU A 110 8.03 -3.58 13.88
CA GLU A 110 9.35 -2.93 14.01
C GLU A 110 9.22 -1.40 13.97
N TYR A 111 8.22 -0.90 13.22
CA TYR A 111 7.92 0.52 13.10
C TYR A 111 6.43 0.77 13.26
N THR A 112 6.07 1.92 13.80
CA THR A 112 4.69 2.37 13.96
C THR A 112 4.29 3.38 12.88
N ALA A 113 3.02 3.78 12.87
CA ALA A 113 2.46 4.73 11.91
C ALA A 113 3.27 6.03 11.80
N ASP A 114 3.73 6.57 12.93
CA ASP A 114 4.54 7.80 12.94
C ASP A 114 5.75 7.70 12.00
N LYS A 115 6.51 6.58 12.09
CA LYS A 115 7.67 6.38 11.23
C LYS A 115 7.26 6.14 9.77
N THR A 116 6.16 5.43 9.55
CA THR A 116 5.62 5.20 8.20
C THR A 116 5.28 6.52 7.51
N HIS A 117 4.58 7.42 8.20
CA HIS A 117 4.20 8.73 7.68
C HIS A 117 5.41 9.65 7.47
N GLU A 118 6.36 9.66 8.41
CA GLU A 118 7.62 10.41 8.27
C GLU A 118 8.36 10.02 6.98
N VAL A 119 8.56 8.71 6.77
CA VAL A 119 9.27 8.20 5.59
C VAL A 119 8.48 8.49 4.31
N LEU A 120 7.18 8.29 4.30
CA LEU A 120 6.34 8.56 3.14
C LEU A 120 6.35 10.05 2.76
N MET A 121 6.28 10.94 3.74
CA MET A 121 6.36 12.39 3.50
C MET A 121 7.71 12.79 2.89
N LYS A 122 8.81 12.27 3.43
CA LYS A 122 10.16 12.51 2.89
C LYS A 122 10.28 11.95 1.47
N ALA A 123 9.78 10.73 1.23
CA ALA A 123 9.80 10.09 -0.07
C ALA A 123 9.00 10.90 -1.10
N TYR A 124 7.79 11.34 -0.73
CA TYR A 124 6.98 12.17 -1.61
C TYR A 124 7.68 13.47 -2.00
N LYS A 125 8.26 14.19 -1.02
CA LYS A 125 9.03 15.42 -1.28
C LYS A 125 10.22 15.15 -2.21
N SER A 126 11.03 14.13 -1.94
CA SER A 126 12.18 13.79 -2.79
C SER A 126 11.74 13.46 -4.22
N VAL A 127 10.70 12.67 -4.39
CA VAL A 127 10.18 12.30 -5.72
C VAL A 127 9.64 13.51 -6.48
N THR A 128 8.91 14.40 -5.82
CA THR A 128 8.35 15.60 -6.47
C THR A 128 9.43 16.60 -6.87
N GLU A 129 10.45 16.79 -6.05
CA GLU A 129 11.61 17.64 -6.35
C GLU A 129 12.41 17.14 -7.55
N LYS A 130 12.56 15.81 -7.70
CA LYS A 130 13.28 15.18 -8.83
C LYS A 130 12.47 15.13 -10.13
N ASN A 131 11.15 15.28 -10.05
CA ASN A 131 10.23 15.13 -11.18
C ASN A 131 9.37 16.40 -11.35
N ILE A 132 10.02 17.56 -11.40
CA ILE A 132 9.37 18.86 -11.61
C ILE A 132 8.59 18.84 -12.93
N GLY A 133 7.33 19.25 -12.88
CA GLY A 133 6.43 19.27 -14.04
C GLY A 133 5.61 17.99 -14.22
N ASP A 134 5.83 16.97 -13.40
CA ASP A 134 4.93 15.82 -13.38
C ASP A 134 3.64 16.12 -12.62
N GLU A 135 2.56 15.50 -13.06
CA GLU A 135 1.30 15.44 -12.30
C GLU A 135 1.31 14.19 -11.43
N PHE A 136 1.10 14.35 -10.13
CA PHE A 136 1.16 13.26 -9.16
C PHE A 136 -0.22 12.67 -8.86
N TYR A 137 -0.22 11.35 -8.71
CA TYR A 137 -1.38 10.52 -8.40
C TYR A 137 -1.00 9.52 -7.31
N PHE A 138 -1.98 9.04 -6.54
CA PHE A 138 -1.76 7.93 -5.63
C PHE A 138 -2.53 6.69 -6.07
N PHE A 139 -1.96 5.54 -5.82
CA PHE A 139 -2.62 4.25 -5.87
C PHE A 139 -2.30 3.47 -4.61
N GLY A 140 -3.32 2.94 -3.94
CA GLY A 140 -3.12 2.08 -2.78
C GLY A 140 -4.15 0.98 -2.71
N ASP A 141 -3.72 -0.21 -2.32
CA ASP A 141 -4.60 -1.33 -2.06
C ASP A 141 -4.63 -1.68 -0.56
N SER A 142 -5.80 -2.07 -0.03
CA SER A 142 -5.97 -2.50 1.35
C SER A 142 -5.35 -1.51 2.36
N ALA A 143 -4.37 -1.92 3.17
CA ALA A 143 -3.61 -1.04 4.09
C ALA A 143 -2.94 0.13 3.36
N GLY A 144 -2.37 -0.10 2.16
CA GLY A 144 -1.80 0.97 1.34
C GLY A 144 -2.84 1.99 0.89
N GLY A 145 -4.10 1.56 0.72
CA GLY A 145 -5.23 2.47 0.45
C GLY A 145 -5.59 3.33 1.67
N GLY A 146 -5.59 2.74 2.87
CA GLY A 146 -5.73 3.48 4.12
C GLY A 146 -4.62 4.50 4.31
N LEU A 147 -3.37 4.06 4.11
CA LEU A 147 -2.19 4.94 4.19
C LEU A 147 -2.25 6.10 3.19
N ALA A 148 -2.69 5.84 1.95
CA ALA A 148 -2.86 6.89 0.94
C ALA A 148 -3.85 7.96 1.39
N LEU A 149 -4.99 7.57 1.96
CA LEU A 149 -5.99 8.52 2.48
C LEU A 149 -5.44 9.34 3.65
N ALA A 150 -4.81 8.68 4.63
CA ALA A 150 -4.21 9.35 5.79
C ALA A 150 -3.13 10.33 5.36
N PHE A 151 -2.24 9.92 4.45
CA PHE A 151 -1.22 10.80 3.86
C PHE A 151 -1.83 12.03 3.16
N LEU A 152 -2.91 11.86 2.39
CA LEU A 152 -3.55 12.98 1.70
C LEU A 152 -4.15 14.00 2.67
N GLN A 153 -4.72 13.55 3.80
CA GLN A 153 -5.19 14.46 4.86
C GLN A 153 -4.00 15.21 5.48
N GLU A 154 -2.95 14.49 5.85
CA GLU A 154 -1.72 15.08 6.39
C GLU A 154 -1.08 16.08 5.41
N ALA A 155 -0.97 15.71 4.13
CA ALA A 155 -0.41 16.57 3.08
C ALA A 155 -1.24 17.83 2.85
N ARG A 156 -2.57 17.73 2.89
CA ARG A 156 -3.49 18.88 2.83
C ARG A 156 -3.27 19.85 3.99
N ASP A 157 -3.25 19.30 5.20
CA ASP A 157 -3.17 20.08 6.43
C ASP A 157 -1.80 20.75 6.60
N ASN A 158 -0.75 20.12 6.07
CA ASN A 158 0.60 20.66 6.01
C ASN A 158 0.91 21.45 4.71
N HIS A 159 -0.09 21.75 3.88
CA HIS A 159 0.04 22.51 2.64
C HIS A 159 1.14 21.99 1.69
N VAL A 160 1.29 20.68 1.60
CA VAL A 160 2.31 20.03 0.76
C VAL A 160 2.02 20.27 -0.72
N THR A 161 3.05 20.70 -1.46
CA THR A 161 2.96 20.96 -2.90
C THR A 161 4.07 20.22 -3.66
N PRO A 162 3.79 19.71 -4.88
CA PRO A 162 2.47 19.66 -5.54
C PRO A 162 1.52 18.72 -4.80
N PHE A 163 0.23 19.07 -4.73
CA PHE A 163 -0.78 18.17 -4.16
C PHE A 163 -1.24 17.14 -5.21
N PRO A 164 -1.47 15.88 -4.86
CA PRO A 164 -1.89 14.84 -5.81
C PRO A 164 -3.22 15.16 -6.49
N LYS A 165 -3.28 14.95 -7.81
CA LYS A 165 -4.46 15.26 -8.63
C LYS A 165 -5.64 14.33 -8.37
N LYS A 166 -5.35 13.03 -8.23
CA LYS A 166 -6.35 11.96 -7.97
C LYS A 166 -5.70 10.81 -7.22
N THR A 167 -6.55 10.05 -6.54
CA THR A 167 -6.16 8.82 -5.84
C THR A 167 -7.06 7.68 -6.26
N VAL A 168 -6.48 6.52 -6.53
CA VAL A 168 -7.19 5.27 -6.79
C VAL A 168 -7.01 4.36 -5.58
N LEU A 169 -8.11 3.96 -4.99
CA LEU A 169 -8.14 3.09 -3.82
C LEU A 169 -8.76 1.75 -4.21
N MET A 170 -8.01 0.68 -4.01
CA MET A 170 -8.47 -0.69 -4.28
C MET A 170 -8.75 -1.40 -2.96
N SER A 171 -10.04 -1.55 -2.63
CA SER A 171 -10.49 -2.15 -1.35
C SER A 171 -9.70 -1.62 -0.15
N PRO A 172 -9.70 -0.30 0.10
CA PRO A 172 -8.88 0.31 1.13
C PRO A 172 -9.28 -0.18 2.52
N TRP A 173 -8.32 -0.20 3.45
CA TRP A 173 -8.58 -0.41 4.88
C TRP A 173 -8.47 0.92 5.64
N PRO A 174 -9.56 1.73 5.69
CA PRO A 174 -9.53 3.10 6.21
C PRO A 174 -9.87 3.19 7.70
N ASP A 175 -10.14 2.07 8.37
CA ASP A 175 -10.47 1.99 9.79
C ASP A 175 -9.79 0.77 10.43
N ILE A 176 -8.64 1.02 11.09
CA ILE A 176 -7.93 -0.04 11.81
C ILE A 176 -8.56 -0.34 13.19
N SER A 177 -9.50 0.48 13.66
CA SER A 177 -10.20 0.23 14.93
C SER A 177 -11.11 -0.98 14.84
N MET A 178 -11.56 -1.33 13.62
CA MET A 178 -12.45 -2.47 13.34
C MET A 178 -13.70 -2.46 14.22
N THR A 179 -14.25 -1.26 14.51
CA THR A 179 -15.38 -1.10 15.43
C THR A 179 -16.75 -1.14 14.74
N ASN A 180 -16.79 -1.28 13.39
CA ASN A 180 -18.07 -1.46 12.69
C ASN A 180 -18.69 -2.81 13.08
N GLU A 181 -19.91 -2.76 13.63
CA GLU A 181 -20.63 -3.95 14.11
C GLU A 181 -21.00 -4.93 12.98
N GLU A 182 -21.19 -4.44 11.76
CA GLU A 182 -21.49 -5.25 10.57
C GLU A 182 -20.34 -6.19 10.15
N ILE A 183 -19.12 -5.97 10.64
CA ILE A 183 -17.97 -6.84 10.35
C ILE A 183 -18.27 -8.30 10.70
N LYS A 184 -19.01 -8.53 11.78
CA LYS A 184 -19.39 -9.88 12.25
C LYS A 184 -20.22 -10.65 11.21
N ASP A 185 -21.08 -9.95 10.45
CA ASP A 185 -21.93 -10.55 9.44
C ASP A 185 -21.18 -11.01 8.20
N PHE A 186 -19.97 -10.48 8.00
CA PHE A 186 -19.10 -10.78 6.88
C PHE A 186 -17.94 -11.71 7.23
N GLU A 187 -17.58 -11.84 8.50
CA GLU A 187 -16.39 -12.60 8.93
C GLU A 187 -16.39 -14.06 8.46
N GLU A 188 -17.56 -14.73 8.51
CA GLU A 188 -17.69 -16.11 8.04
C GLU A 188 -17.75 -16.23 6.51
N LYS A 189 -18.21 -15.15 5.85
CA LYS A 189 -18.35 -15.09 4.39
C LYS A 189 -17.03 -14.74 3.70
N ASP A 190 -16.16 -13.99 4.38
CA ASP A 190 -14.86 -13.58 3.84
C ASP A 190 -13.86 -14.75 3.90
N PRO A 191 -13.38 -15.24 2.74
CA PRO A 191 -12.44 -16.35 2.69
C PRO A 191 -10.98 -15.94 2.87
N LEU A 192 -10.69 -14.63 2.99
CA LEU A 192 -9.34 -14.08 2.90
C LEU A 192 -8.88 -13.38 4.19
N LEU A 193 -9.77 -12.59 4.82
CA LEU A 193 -9.39 -11.67 5.88
C LEU A 193 -9.75 -12.22 7.27
N PRO A 194 -8.77 -12.51 8.14
CA PRO A 194 -8.99 -12.91 9.52
C PRO A 194 -9.14 -11.66 10.41
N VAL A 195 -10.35 -11.35 10.85
CA VAL A 195 -10.68 -10.13 11.62
C VAL A 195 -9.79 -9.96 12.86
N GLN A 196 -9.59 -11.02 13.63
CA GLN A 196 -8.76 -10.97 14.84
C GLN A 196 -7.30 -10.62 14.53
N SER A 197 -6.76 -11.13 13.42
CA SER A 197 -5.41 -10.78 12.98
C SER A 197 -5.34 -9.30 12.53
N LEU A 198 -6.37 -8.80 11.84
CA LEU A 198 -6.44 -7.39 11.45
C LEU A 198 -6.47 -6.48 12.67
N ILE A 199 -7.27 -6.79 13.69
CA ILE A 199 -7.29 -6.03 14.96
C ILE A 199 -5.90 -6.02 15.61
N LYS A 200 -5.21 -7.17 15.63
CA LYS A 200 -3.87 -7.28 16.21
C LYS A 200 -2.84 -6.43 15.45
N VAL A 201 -2.79 -6.59 14.13
CA VAL A 201 -1.79 -5.84 13.32
C VAL A 201 -2.13 -4.35 13.23
N GLY A 202 -3.41 -3.96 13.27
CA GLY A 202 -3.82 -2.57 13.38
C GLY A 202 -3.31 -1.91 14.65
N LYS A 203 -3.41 -2.60 15.79
CA LYS A 203 -2.84 -2.12 17.07
C LYS A 203 -1.31 -2.01 17.02
N GLN A 204 -0.63 -2.97 16.39
CA GLN A 204 0.82 -2.90 16.21
C GLN A 204 1.24 -1.70 15.36
N TYR A 205 0.50 -1.44 14.27
CA TYR A 205 0.74 -0.29 13.40
C TYR A 205 0.48 1.04 14.10
N ALA A 206 -0.63 1.16 14.83
CA ALA A 206 -0.96 2.37 15.57
C ALA A 206 0.09 2.76 16.63
N GLY A 207 0.75 1.76 17.25
CA GLY A 207 1.66 2.02 18.36
C GLY A 207 0.94 2.68 19.52
N ASN A 208 1.31 3.92 19.84
CA ASN A 208 0.70 4.71 20.94
C ASN A 208 -0.45 5.61 20.47
N LEU A 209 -0.77 5.63 19.17
CA LEU A 209 -1.87 6.44 18.65
C LEU A 209 -3.24 5.82 19.01
N ASP A 210 -4.23 6.68 19.16
CA ASP A 210 -5.62 6.23 19.20
C ASP A 210 -5.97 5.53 17.88
N LEU A 211 -6.63 4.37 17.96
CA LEU A 211 -7.02 3.60 16.78
C LEU A 211 -7.96 4.37 15.83
N LYS A 212 -8.65 5.40 16.35
CA LYS A 212 -9.50 6.32 15.58
C LYS A 212 -8.79 7.61 15.18
N SER A 213 -7.50 7.75 15.45
CA SER A 213 -6.73 8.87 14.94
C SER A 213 -6.78 8.89 13.41
N PRO A 214 -7.04 10.04 12.74
CA PRO A 214 -7.04 10.15 11.27
C PRO A 214 -5.75 9.65 10.62
N LEU A 215 -4.63 9.68 11.33
CA LEU A 215 -3.34 9.19 10.84
C LEU A 215 -3.32 7.68 10.58
N VAL A 216 -4.15 6.90 11.27
CA VAL A 216 -4.23 5.44 11.15
C VAL A 216 -5.60 4.95 10.70
N SER A 217 -6.63 5.73 10.93
CA SER A 217 -8.01 5.48 10.53
C SER A 217 -8.62 6.72 9.86
N PRO A 218 -8.27 7.00 8.60
CA PRO A 218 -8.63 8.24 7.90
C PRO A 218 -10.13 8.41 7.61
N ILE A 219 -10.97 7.49 8.06
CA ILE A 219 -12.43 7.63 8.01
C ILE A 219 -12.96 8.56 9.12
N TYR A 220 -12.18 8.84 10.17
CA TYR A 220 -12.54 9.70 11.30
C TYR A 220 -12.00 11.16 11.15
#